data_fff1a7e1c451ac0799dbd709dd147817
#
_entry.id   fff1a7e1c451ac0799dbd709dd147817
#
_cell.length_a   1.000
_cell.length_b   1.000
_cell.length_c   1.000
_cell.angle_alpha   90.00
_cell.angle_beta   90.00
_cell.angle_gamma   90.00
#
_symmetry.space_group_name_H-M   'P 1'
#
loop_
_entity.id
_entity.type
_entity.pdbx_description
1 polymer ?
#
loop_
_entity_poly.entity_id
_entity_poly.type
_entity_poly.pdbx_seq_one_letter_code
_entity_poly.pdbx_strand_id
1 'polypeptide(L)'
;LDDFYTAIADILELKADCSVLFVDCVKNYVLYNSPNRISSYYSTRDKVAVNFPENWEDGLFFLGDNLGIVSSYKNARGFFISYDKKHFFVFCKYTKLYDTEIYKKLYEEFVRFIQRTKTIANLSEISTLTKEWEQLAETQISFLPHNIPDIPHLKIATYYRPLVNVSGDYYSILPINENKTLLMLGDVSGKGLPAALIMGLVMNTVKIMENKEDLIGMVKSVDKAIKGMHLQDKYTVLFLGIVDTEKMEITYVNASMSDPIILSRAPDGYRIKSLASNASLVGIIDMDDIRVSKHRLFRGDTILLATDGVSEVMDDDGVELGDTDLFIQTLQSSASKTPQQFVDDIVDLIMKYNGDKRLHDDVTMMVAKVG
;
A
#
# COMPACT_ATOMS: atom_id res chain seq x y z
N LEU A 1 10.16 -29.54 -1.15
CA LEU A 1 9.18 -30.65 -1.19
C LEU A 1 9.85 -31.97 -1.57
N ASP A 2 10.74 -31.97 -2.55
CA ASP A 2 11.42 -33.18 -3.03
C ASP A 2 12.25 -33.88 -1.95
N ASP A 3 12.95 -33.15 -1.10
CA ASP A 3 13.79 -33.71 -0.04
C ASP A 3 13.01 -34.53 1.01
N PHE A 4 11.77 -34.12 1.34
CA PHE A 4 10.95 -34.83 2.31
C PHE A 4 10.42 -36.14 1.72
N TYR A 5 9.97 -36.13 0.48
CA TYR A 5 9.47 -37.33 -0.20
C TYR A 5 10.59 -38.33 -0.46
N THR A 6 11.78 -37.83 -0.81
CA THR A 6 12.97 -38.68 -0.96
C THR A 6 13.35 -39.32 0.37
N ALA A 7 13.36 -38.56 1.45
CA ALA A 7 13.63 -39.10 2.80
C ALA A 7 12.59 -40.13 3.25
N ILE A 8 11.31 -39.93 2.92
CA ILE A 8 10.23 -40.90 3.19
C ILE A 8 10.47 -42.18 2.38
N ALA A 9 10.74 -42.07 1.10
CA ALA A 9 11.02 -43.22 0.24
C ALA A 9 12.21 -44.02 0.76
N ASP A 10 13.31 -43.39 1.09
CA ASP A 10 14.52 -44.05 1.58
C ASP A 10 14.33 -44.73 2.95
N ILE A 11 13.65 -44.09 3.87
CA ILE A 11 13.49 -44.59 5.24
C ILE A 11 12.33 -45.57 5.35
N LEU A 12 11.16 -45.20 4.88
CA LEU A 12 9.95 -46.00 5.07
C LEU A 12 9.81 -47.12 4.01
N GLU A 13 10.10 -46.82 2.76
CA GLU A 13 9.94 -47.82 1.68
C GLU A 13 11.10 -48.79 1.61
N LEU A 14 12.32 -48.30 1.57
CA LEU A 14 13.51 -49.14 1.36
C LEU A 14 14.00 -49.82 2.64
N LYS A 15 14.03 -49.10 3.78
CA LYS A 15 14.55 -49.62 5.03
C LYS A 15 13.49 -50.31 5.91
N ALA A 16 12.26 -49.81 5.89
CA ALA A 16 11.20 -50.31 6.74
C ALA A 16 10.15 -51.18 6.01
N ASP A 17 10.30 -51.41 4.71
CA ASP A 17 9.39 -52.18 3.86
C ASP A 17 7.93 -51.72 3.96
N CYS A 18 7.71 -50.43 4.02
CA CYS A 18 6.41 -49.79 4.10
C CYS A 18 5.93 -49.26 2.74
N SER A 19 4.62 -49.14 2.57
CA SER A 19 4.02 -48.37 1.48
C SER A 19 3.42 -47.10 2.02
N VAL A 20 3.58 -46.00 1.33
CA VAL A 20 3.21 -44.67 1.77
C VAL A 20 2.21 -44.03 0.83
N LEU A 21 1.19 -43.38 1.38
CA LEU A 21 0.23 -42.56 0.64
C LEU A 21 0.04 -41.22 1.39
N PHE A 22 0.32 -40.11 0.71
CA PHE A 22 0.15 -38.79 1.24
C PHE A 22 -0.93 -38.02 0.45
N VAL A 23 -1.97 -37.53 1.14
CA VAL A 23 -3.16 -36.94 0.55
C VAL A 23 -3.42 -35.56 1.16
N ASP A 24 -3.75 -34.59 0.31
CA ASP A 24 -4.39 -33.35 0.69
C ASP A 24 -5.91 -33.51 0.55
N CYS A 25 -6.62 -33.60 1.68
CA CYS A 25 -8.05 -33.86 1.69
C CYS A 25 -8.90 -32.65 1.26
N VAL A 26 -8.38 -31.42 1.39
CA VAL A 26 -9.07 -30.21 0.94
C VAL A 26 -9.11 -30.14 -0.58
N LYS A 27 -7.96 -30.40 -1.21
CA LYS A 27 -7.81 -30.36 -2.67
C LYS A 27 -8.19 -31.67 -3.35
N ASN A 28 -8.49 -32.69 -2.58
CA ASN A 28 -8.70 -34.06 -3.05
C ASN A 28 -7.58 -34.53 -4.00
N TYR A 29 -6.34 -34.27 -3.58
CA TYR A 29 -5.14 -34.47 -4.38
C TYR A 29 -4.13 -35.36 -3.67
N VAL A 30 -3.54 -36.31 -4.39
CA VAL A 30 -2.44 -37.11 -3.86
C VAL A 30 -1.12 -36.40 -4.08
N LEU A 31 -0.43 -36.17 -2.99
CA LEU A 31 0.86 -35.52 -2.95
C LEU A 31 2.00 -36.51 -3.18
N TYR A 32 1.87 -37.75 -2.68
CA TYR A 32 2.84 -38.80 -2.86
C TYR A 32 2.19 -40.17 -2.75
N ASN A 33 2.64 -41.12 -3.57
CA ASN A 33 2.24 -42.53 -3.52
C ASN A 33 3.44 -43.43 -3.85
N SER A 34 3.69 -44.41 -2.99
CA SER A 34 4.77 -45.38 -3.19
C SER A 34 4.66 -46.09 -4.52
N PRO A 35 5.71 -46.10 -5.36
CA PRO A 35 5.69 -46.81 -6.63
C PRO A 35 5.59 -48.31 -6.38
N ASN A 36 4.73 -49.01 -7.15
CA ASN A 36 4.61 -50.46 -7.23
C ASN A 36 4.20 -51.25 -5.99
N ARG A 37 3.80 -50.62 -4.90
CA ARG A 37 3.42 -51.35 -3.64
C ARG A 37 1.94 -51.28 -3.29
N ILE A 38 1.23 -50.31 -3.84
CA ILE A 38 -0.22 -50.19 -3.71
C ILE A 38 -0.84 -50.60 -5.06
N SER A 39 -1.54 -51.73 -5.08
CA SER A 39 -1.99 -52.38 -6.33
C SER A 39 -3.03 -51.59 -7.13
N SER A 40 -3.62 -50.54 -6.57
CA SER A 40 -4.46 -49.55 -7.26
C SER A 40 -4.57 -48.30 -6.39
N TYR A 41 -4.06 -47.20 -6.88
CA TYR A 41 -4.20 -45.90 -6.27
C TYR A 41 -5.66 -45.52 -5.97
N TYR A 42 -6.52 -45.62 -6.97
CA TYR A 42 -7.95 -45.28 -6.83
C TYR A 42 -8.68 -46.17 -5.83
N SER A 43 -8.44 -47.48 -5.83
CA SER A 43 -9.04 -48.40 -4.89
C SER A 43 -8.62 -48.15 -3.43
N THR A 44 -7.36 -47.78 -3.21
CA THR A 44 -6.89 -47.45 -1.87
C THR A 44 -7.44 -46.12 -1.41
N ARG A 45 -7.48 -45.13 -2.25
CA ARG A 45 -8.08 -43.83 -1.99
C ARG A 45 -9.55 -43.95 -1.64
N ASP A 46 -10.33 -44.71 -2.41
CA ASP A 46 -11.75 -44.87 -2.20
C ASP A 46 -12.04 -45.62 -0.90
N LYS A 47 -11.29 -46.65 -0.57
CA LYS A 47 -11.40 -47.37 0.71
C LYS A 47 -11.04 -46.50 1.89
N VAL A 48 -10.01 -45.67 1.78
CA VAL A 48 -9.61 -44.72 2.78
C VAL A 48 -10.71 -43.68 2.96
N ALA A 49 -11.22 -43.09 1.88
CA ALA A 49 -12.27 -42.07 1.93
C ALA A 49 -13.56 -42.54 2.59
N VAL A 50 -13.95 -43.82 2.39
CA VAL A 50 -15.15 -44.42 3.05
C VAL A 50 -14.98 -44.56 4.55
N ASN A 51 -13.76 -44.86 5.02
CA ASN A 51 -13.48 -45.12 6.42
C ASN A 51 -13.02 -43.89 7.20
N PHE A 52 -12.68 -42.78 6.52
CA PHE A 52 -12.12 -41.55 7.13
C PHE A 52 -12.88 -40.33 6.65
N PRO A 53 -13.93 -39.92 7.40
CA PRO A 53 -14.69 -38.71 7.09
C PRO A 53 -13.79 -37.45 7.18
N GLU A 54 -14.12 -36.43 6.40
CA GLU A 54 -13.36 -35.19 6.19
C GLU A 54 -13.02 -34.38 7.47
N ASN A 55 -13.60 -34.70 8.61
CA ASN A 55 -13.51 -33.91 9.85
C ASN A 55 -12.70 -34.61 10.94
N TRP A 56 -11.77 -35.46 10.59
CA TRP A 56 -10.90 -36.09 11.58
C TRP A 56 -10.02 -35.09 12.30
N GLU A 57 -9.94 -35.28 13.62
CA GLU A 57 -9.05 -34.51 14.47
C GLU A 57 -7.59 -34.76 14.09
N ASP A 58 -6.73 -33.76 14.33
CA ASP A 58 -5.30 -33.92 14.18
C ASP A 58 -4.76 -34.98 15.15
N GLY A 59 -3.95 -35.88 14.66
CA GLY A 59 -3.42 -36.95 15.50
C GLY A 59 -2.78 -38.10 14.73
N LEU A 60 -2.39 -39.12 15.50
CA LEU A 60 -1.84 -40.37 15.01
C LEU A 60 -2.84 -41.50 15.29
N PHE A 61 -3.18 -42.25 14.26
CA PHE A 61 -4.17 -43.32 14.31
C PHE A 61 -3.62 -44.60 13.73
N PHE A 62 -3.94 -45.76 14.35
CA PHE A 62 -3.51 -47.07 13.88
C PHE A 62 -4.57 -47.72 13.04
N LEU A 63 -4.15 -48.40 11.98
CA LEU A 63 -5.02 -49.09 11.02
C LEU A 63 -4.88 -50.60 11.18
N GLY A 64 -5.97 -51.27 11.40
CA GLY A 64 -6.06 -52.74 11.40
C GLY A 64 -6.39 -53.32 10.02
N ASP A 65 -6.85 -54.58 10.03
CA ASP A 65 -7.37 -55.22 8.82
C ASP A 65 -8.55 -54.40 8.26
N ASN A 66 -8.67 -54.35 6.93
CA ASN A 66 -9.69 -53.59 6.22
C ASN A 66 -9.68 -52.09 6.47
N LEU A 67 -8.52 -51.54 6.89
CA LEU A 67 -8.35 -50.12 7.16
C LEU A 67 -9.22 -49.57 8.31
N GLY A 68 -9.74 -50.44 9.17
CA GLY A 68 -10.43 -50.00 10.39
C GLY A 68 -9.45 -49.47 11.44
N ILE A 69 -9.87 -48.46 12.24
CA ILE A 69 -9.06 -47.95 13.32
C ILE A 69 -8.97 -48.97 14.46
N VAL A 70 -7.77 -49.16 14.97
CA VAL A 70 -7.48 -50.00 16.15
C VAL A 70 -6.84 -49.19 17.26
N SER A 71 -7.18 -49.53 18.50
CA SER A 71 -6.71 -48.81 19.69
C SER A 71 -5.25 -49.10 20.07
N SER A 72 -4.61 -50.06 19.42
CA SER A 72 -3.24 -50.45 19.74
C SER A 72 -2.41 -50.77 18.51
N TYR A 73 -1.17 -50.23 18.49
CA TYR A 73 -0.19 -50.52 17.43
C TYR A 73 0.13 -52.04 17.32
N LYS A 74 -0.07 -52.82 18.38
CA LYS A 74 0.22 -54.27 18.37
C LYS A 74 -0.64 -55.02 17.37
N ASN A 75 -1.85 -54.52 17.06
CA ASN A 75 -2.79 -55.12 16.14
C ASN A 75 -2.87 -54.38 14.82
N ALA A 76 -2.03 -53.39 14.62
CA ALA A 76 -2.04 -52.55 13.46
C ALA A 76 -1.34 -53.22 12.25
N ARG A 77 -1.80 -52.88 11.05
CA ARG A 77 -1.17 -53.16 9.76
C ARG A 77 -0.59 -51.91 9.11
N GLY A 78 -0.85 -50.76 9.74
CA GLY A 78 -0.36 -49.45 9.31
C GLY A 78 -0.79 -48.38 10.32
N PHE A 79 -0.49 -47.20 10.00
CA PHE A 79 -0.91 -46.03 10.75
C PHE A 79 -1.13 -44.87 9.79
N PHE A 80 -1.82 -43.83 10.24
CA PHE A 80 -1.83 -42.56 9.54
C PHE A 80 -1.72 -41.40 10.52
N ILE A 81 -1.17 -40.33 10.00
CA ILE A 81 -1.06 -39.04 10.67
C ILE A 81 -2.02 -38.10 9.98
N SER A 82 -2.90 -37.47 10.77
CA SER A 82 -3.78 -36.38 10.33
C SER A 82 -3.25 -35.08 10.91
N TYR A 83 -3.03 -34.07 10.06
CA TYR A 83 -2.67 -32.73 10.49
C TYR A 83 -3.05 -31.70 9.42
N ASP A 84 -3.73 -30.64 9.82
CA ASP A 84 -4.16 -29.52 8.92
C ASP A 84 -4.83 -30.04 7.63
N LYS A 85 -5.75 -31.01 7.78
CA LYS A 85 -6.49 -31.67 6.68
C LYS A 85 -5.60 -32.38 5.65
N LYS A 86 -4.40 -32.74 6.03
CA LYS A 86 -3.50 -33.62 5.27
C LYS A 86 -3.34 -34.93 5.99
N HIS A 87 -3.43 -36.02 5.22
CA HIS A 87 -3.34 -37.36 5.74
C HIS A 87 -2.14 -38.09 5.15
N PHE A 88 -1.29 -38.58 6.03
CA PHE A 88 -0.09 -39.34 5.71
C PHE A 88 -0.26 -40.79 6.16
N PHE A 89 -0.54 -41.70 5.24
CA PHE A 89 -0.75 -43.10 5.49
C PHE A 89 0.53 -43.89 5.30
N VAL A 90 0.81 -44.79 6.23
CA VAL A 90 1.92 -45.72 6.17
C VAL A 90 1.39 -47.12 6.41
N PHE A 91 1.55 -48.01 5.43
CA PHE A 91 1.17 -49.41 5.50
C PHE A 91 2.41 -50.27 5.71
N CYS A 92 2.50 -50.93 6.87
CA CYS A 92 3.67 -51.68 7.29
C CYS A 92 3.38 -53.16 7.38
N LYS A 93 4.30 -53.99 6.91
CA LYS A 93 4.22 -55.42 7.06
C LYS A 93 4.42 -55.89 8.51
N TYR A 94 5.24 -55.16 9.29
CA TYR A 94 5.70 -55.52 10.61
C TYR A 94 5.55 -54.33 11.60
N THR A 95 4.38 -53.84 11.86
CA THR A 95 4.14 -52.76 12.82
C THR A 95 4.53 -53.14 14.28
N LYS A 96 4.55 -54.42 14.60
CA LYS A 96 4.98 -54.91 15.92
C LYS A 96 6.43 -54.60 16.27
N LEU A 97 7.25 -54.24 15.32
CA LEU A 97 8.67 -53.99 15.53
C LEU A 97 8.98 -52.54 15.88
N TYR A 98 7.98 -51.65 15.80
CA TYR A 98 8.18 -50.23 16.08
C TYR A 98 7.83 -49.91 17.54
N ASP A 99 8.73 -49.15 18.19
CA ASP A 99 8.47 -48.56 19.49
C ASP A 99 7.48 -47.38 19.39
N THR A 100 6.69 -47.17 20.46
CA THR A 100 5.73 -46.06 20.55
C THR A 100 6.37 -44.70 20.35
N GLU A 101 7.62 -44.54 20.80
CA GLU A 101 8.39 -43.30 20.63
C GLU A 101 8.69 -42.97 19.15
N ILE A 102 8.83 -43.98 18.28
CA ILE A 102 9.06 -43.78 16.86
C ILE A 102 7.84 -43.17 16.22
N TYR A 103 6.65 -43.61 16.54
CA TYR A 103 5.39 -43.06 16.00
C TYR A 103 5.17 -41.63 16.44
N LYS A 104 5.48 -41.31 17.70
CA LYS A 104 5.40 -39.95 18.21
C LYS A 104 6.37 -39.01 17.50
N LYS A 105 7.62 -39.44 17.28
CA LYS A 105 8.61 -38.69 16.52
C LYS A 105 8.18 -38.47 15.06
N LEU A 106 7.63 -39.50 14.41
CA LEU A 106 7.09 -39.37 13.04
C LEU A 106 5.97 -38.34 12.96
N TYR A 107 5.08 -38.35 13.94
CA TYR A 107 4.00 -37.35 14.03
C TYR A 107 4.59 -35.93 14.20
N GLU A 108 5.51 -35.74 15.12
CA GLU A 108 6.16 -34.44 15.36
C GLU A 108 6.88 -33.95 14.10
N GLU A 109 7.62 -34.81 13.39
CA GLU A 109 8.33 -34.42 12.17
C GLU A 109 7.37 -34.12 11.03
N PHE A 110 6.26 -34.84 10.91
CA PHE A 110 5.21 -34.55 9.92
C PHE A 110 4.55 -33.20 10.20
N VAL A 111 4.21 -32.90 11.44
CA VAL A 111 3.65 -31.60 11.86
C VAL A 111 4.62 -30.47 11.50
N ARG A 112 5.91 -30.61 11.85
CA ARG A 112 6.95 -29.63 11.51
C ARG A 112 7.07 -29.41 10.01
N PHE A 113 7.02 -30.48 9.24
CA PHE A 113 7.07 -30.40 7.78
C PHE A 113 5.89 -29.60 7.22
N ILE A 114 4.67 -29.88 7.64
CA ILE A 114 3.47 -29.16 7.18
C ILE A 114 3.54 -27.69 7.58
N GLN A 115 3.96 -27.38 8.81
CA GLN A 115 4.12 -26.01 9.27
C GLN A 115 5.17 -25.25 8.46
N ARG A 116 6.34 -25.84 8.18
CA ARG A 116 7.38 -25.24 7.34
C ARG A 116 6.89 -24.98 5.93
N THR A 117 6.19 -25.94 5.31
CA THR A 117 5.65 -25.80 3.97
C THR A 117 4.65 -24.64 3.89
N LYS A 118 3.77 -24.52 4.89
CA LYS A 118 2.80 -23.42 5.00
C LYS A 118 3.50 -22.07 5.17
N THR A 119 4.53 -22.01 6.01
CA THR A 119 5.32 -20.79 6.22
C THR A 119 6.01 -20.36 4.93
N ILE A 120 6.65 -21.29 4.21
CA ILE A 120 7.32 -20.99 2.93
C ILE A 120 6.31 -20.49 1.88
N ALA A 121 5.13 -21.13 1.78
CA ALA A 121 4.08 -20.69 0.88
C ALA A 121 3.60 -19.26 1.19
N ASN A 122 3.35 -18.97 2.47
CA ASN A 122 2.94 -17.64 2.92
C ASN A 122 4.02 -16.59 2.64
N LEU A 123 5.30 -16.90 2.91
CA LEU A 123 6.43 -16.00 2.61
C LEU A 123 6.56 -15.72 1.11
N SER A 124 6.35 -16.73 0.27
CA SER A 124 6.35 -16.57 -1.19
C SER A 124 5.22 -15.65 -1.66
N GLU A 125 4.02 -15.83 -1.11
CA GLU A 125 2.87 -14.98 -1.42
C GLU A 125 3.12 -13.53 -0.97
N ILE A 126 3.60 -13.33 0.26
CA ILE A 126 3.98 -12.00 0.77
C ILE A 126 5.02 -11.35 -0.13
N SER A 127 6.05 -12.10 -0.55
CA SER A 127 7.10 -11.58 -1.44
C SER A 127 6.52 -11.13 -2.79
N THR A 128 5.57 -11.89 -3.35
CA THR A 128 4.90 -11.51 -4.61
C THR A 128 4.07 -10.25 -4.44
N LEU A 129 3.25 -10.19 -3.40
CA LEU A 129 2.45 -9.00 -3.07
C LEU A 129 3.33 -7.77 -2.84
N THR A 130 4.46 -7.92 -2.14
CA THR A 130 5.39 -6.81 -1.93
C THR A 130 5.91 -6.25 -3.26
N LYS A 131 6.28 -7.11 -4.20
CA LYS A 131 6.73 -6.67 -5.54
C LYS A 131 5.63 -5.95 -6.32
N GLU A 132 4.40 -6.45 -6.26
CA GLU A 132 3.26 -5.79 -6.90
C GLU A 132 3.01 -4.39 -6.30
N TRP A 133 3.14 -4.23 -4.97
CA TRP A 133 3.05 -2.94 -4.30
C TRP A 133 4.18 -1.99 -4.69
N GLU A 134 5.41 -2.47 -4.82
CA GLU A 134 6.55 -1.68 -5.30
C GLU A 134 6.30 -1.18 -6.74
N GLN A 135 5.83 -2.04 -7.64
CA GLN A 135 5.49 -1.67 -9.02
C GLN A 135 4.35 -0.63 -9.09
N LEU A 136 3.34 -0.76 -8.22
CA LEU A 136 2.27 0.22 -8.11
C LEU A 136 2.80 1.58 -7.65
N ALA A 137 3.68 1.60 -6.64
CA ALA A 137 4.31 2.82 -6.15
C ALA A 137 5.15 3.51 -7.23
N GLU A 138 5.98 2.76 -7.96
CA GLU A 138 6.76 3.28 -9.10
C GLU A 138 5.85 3.85 -10.19
N THR A 139 4.76 3.14 -10.51
CA THR A 139 3.77 3.61 -11.50
C THR A 139 3.13 4.91 -11.05
N GLN A 140 2.74 5.01 -9.78
CA GLN A 140 2.14 6.22 -9.23
C GLN A 140 3.09 7.42 -9.27
N ILE A 141 4.35 7.22 -8.86
CA ILE A 141 5.38 8.26 -8.92
C ILE A 141 5.56 8.75 -10.37
N SER A 142 5.37 7.90 -11.37
CA SER A 142 5.48 8.29 -12.79
C SER A 142 4.42 9.30 -13.23
N PHE A 143 3.31 9.43 -12.52
CA PHE A 143 2.30 10.47 -12.78
C PHE A 143 2.75 11.86 -12.33
N LEU A 144 3.62 11.93 -11.30
CA LEU A 144 4.18 13.19 -10.80
C LEU A 144 5.24 13.75 -11.76
N PRO A 145 5.54 15.06 -11.71
CA PRO A 145 6.59 15.63 -12.51
C PRO A 145 7.96 15.01 -12.15
N HIS A 146 8.62 14.36 -13.11
CA HIS A 146 9.97 13.83 -12.91
C HIS A 146 11.02 14.92 -12.74
N ASN A 147 10.83 16.04 -13.44
CA ASN A 147 11.69 17.22 -13.36
C ASN A 147 10.82 18.46 -13.26
N ILE A 148 11.23 19.39 -12.43
CA ILE A 148 10.63 20.71 -12.38
C ILE A 148 11.11 21.48 -13.63
N PRO A 149 10.18 21.96 -14.48
CA PRO A 149 10.57 22.72 -15.67
C PRO A 149 11.30 24.02 -15.27
N ASP A 150 12.24 24.44 -16.07
CA ASP A 150 12.84 25.79 -15.92
C ASP A 150 11.86 26.83 -16.45
N ILE A 151 11.28 27.60 -15.54
CA ILE A 151 10.25 28.59 -15.84
C ILE A 151 10.86 29.99 -15.65
N PRO A 152 10.79 30.84 -16.67
CA PRO A 152 11.24 32.22 -16.53
C PRO A 152 10.50 32.92 -15.38
N HIS A 153 11.27 33.59 -14.51
CA HIS A 153 10.75 34.37 -13.38
C HIS A 153 9.91 33.59 -12.35
N LEU A 154 10.00 32.25 -12.34
CA LEU A 154 9.34 31.41 -11.34
C LEU A 154 10.25 30.23 -10.98
N LYS A 155 10.82 30.25 -9.79
CA LYS A 155 11.61 29.13 -9.27
C LYS A 155 10.76 28.28 -8.35
N ILE A 156 10.78 26.96 -8.52
CA ILE A 156 9.94 26.03 -7.80
C ILE A 156 10.79 24.93 -7.16
N ALA A 157 10.41 24.50 -5.96
CA ALA A 157 10.87 23.28 -5.33
C ALA A 157 9.67 22.51 -4.79
N THR A 158 9.79 21.19 -4.73
CA THR A 158 8.72 20.30 -4.25
C THR A 158 9.29 19.28 -3.28
N TYR A 159 8.44 18.83 -2.37
CA TYR A 159 8.67 17.68 -1.51
C TYR A 159 7.48 16.76 -1.57
N TYR A 160 7.74 15.47 -1.70
CA TYR A 160 6.71 14.43 -1.75
C TYR A 160 7.18 13.22 -0.96
N ARG A 161 6.45 12.87 0.07
CA ARG A 161 6.75 11.71 0.92
C ARG A 161 5.46 10.96 1.28
N PRO A 162 5.18 9.85 0.61
CA PRO A 162 4.07 9.01 0.98
C PRO A 162 4.30 8.35 2.35
N LEU A 163 3.23 8.19 3.11
CA LEU A 163 3.23 7.50 4.41
C LEU A 163 3.47 6.00 4.25
N VAL A 164 2.93 5.44 3.18
CA VAL A 164 3.04 4.02 2.81
C VAL A 164 3.64 3.96 1.39
N ASN A 165 3.48 2.85 0.70
CA ASN A 165 4.04 2.69 -0.64
C ASN A 165 3.37 3.59 -1.69
N VAL A 166 2.06 3.86 -1.54
CA VAL A 166 1.26 4.71 -2.43
C VAL A 166 0.53 5.78 -1.62
N SER A 167 0.21 6.91 -2.26
CA SER A 167 -0.32 8.12 -1.62
C SER A 167 -1.60 8.61 -2.30
N GLY A 168 -2.45 9.31 -1.53
CA GLY A 168 -3.56 10.12 -2.06
C GLY A 168 -3.10 11.48 -2.59
N ASP A 169 -1.97 11.97 -2.08
CA ASP A 169 -1.40 13.26 -2.46
C ASP A 169 -0.90 13.30 -3.91
N TYR A 170 -1.08 14.43 -4.54
CA TYR A 170 -0.58 14.65 -5.89
C TYR A 170 -0.29 16.12 -6.16
N TYR A 171 0.65 16.38 -7.08
CA TYR A 171 0.95 17.73 -7.55
C TYR A 171 1.34 17.73 -9.02
N SER A 172 1.19 18.88 -9.66
CA SER A 172 1.67 19.08 -11.03
C SER A 172 2.10 20.52 -11.25
N ILE A 173 3.05 20.70 -12.17
CA ILE A 173 3.57 21.99 -12.61
C ILE A 173 3.48 21.99 -14.13
N LEU A 174 2.55 22.76 -14.69
CA LEU A 174 2.27 22.74 -16.11
C LEU A 174 2.48 24.15 -16.69
N PRO A 175 3.61 24.42 -17.36
CA PRO A 175 3.78 25.65 -18.12
C PRO A 175 2.70 25.75 -19.21
N ILE A 176 1.96 26.85 -19.24
CA ILE A 176 0.94 27.14 -20.25
C ILE A 176 1.59 27.90 -21.40
N ASN A 177 2.41 28.89 -21.08
CA ASN A 177 3.22 29.65 -22.00
C ASN A 177 4.46 30.22 -21.24
N GLU A 178 5.20 31.13 -21.86
CA GLU A 178 6.43 31.71 -21.26
C GLU A 178 6.18 32.44 -19.94
N ASN A 179 4.98 32.99 -19.73
CA ASN A 179 4.65 33.82 -18.57
C ASN A 179 3.62 33.16 -17.61
N LYS A 180 2.92 32.10 -18.03
CA LYS A 180 1.87 31.48 -17.25
C LYS A 180 2.18 30.03 -16.93
N THR A 181 2.04 29.66 -15.67
CA THR A 181 2.25 28.31 -15.19
C THR A 181 1.08 27.89 -14.28
N LEU A 182 0.47 26.74 -14.58
CA LEU A 182 -0.51 26.11 -13.70
C LEU A 182 0.22 25.29 -12.63
N LEU A 183 -0.05 25.64 -11.38
CA LEU A 183 0.35 24.87 -10.20
C LEU A 183 -0.88 24.09 -9.70
N MET A 184 -0.72 22.82 -9.46
CA MET A 184 -1.76 21.93 -8.93
C MET A 184 -1.21 21.19 -7.72
N LEU A 185 -2.01 21.14 -6.66
CA LEU A 185 -1.80 20.29 -5.50
C LEU A 185 -3.14 19.78 -5.03
N GLY A 186 -3.19 18.55 -4.58
CA GLY A 186 -4.41 17.98 -4.02
C GLY A 186 -4.13 16.72 -3.21
N ASP A 187 -5.16 16.30 -2.49
CA ASP A 187 -5.18 15.09 -1.71
C ASP A 187 -6.51 14.35 -1.88
N VAL A 188 -6.46 13.05 -2.03
CA VAL A 188 -7.61 12.16 -2.18
C VAL A 188 -7.98 11.54 -0.83
N SER A 189 -9.26 11.60 -0.49
CA SER A 189 -9.80 11.02 0.74
C SER A 189 -9.46 9.53 0.90
N GLY A 190 -8.91 9.16 2.08
CA GLY A 190 -8.51 7.81 2.43
C GLY A 190 -7.10 7.49 1.96
N LYS A 191 -6.66 6.25 2.21
CA LYS A 191 -5.27 5.84 2.00
C LYS A 191 -5.17 4.58 1.14
N GLY A 192 -3.96 4.32 0.63
CA GLY A 192 -3.66 3.12 -0.12
C GLY A 192 -4.17 3.12 -1.56
N LEU A 193 -4.41 1.94 -2.11
CA LEU A 193 -4.70 1.73 -3.53
C LEU A 193 -5.91 2.52 -4.06
N PRO A 194 -7.06 2.60 -3.36
CA PRO A 194 -8.20 3.38 -3.88
C PRO A 194 -7.88 4.86 -4.05
N ALA A 195 -7.17 5.47 -3.10
CA ALA A 195 -6.75 6.87 -3.19
C ALA A 195 -5.74 7.06 -4.33
N ALA A 196 -4.78 6.15 -4.48
CA ALA A 196 -3.79 6.18 -5.55
C ALA A 196 -4.41 6.10 -6.96
N LEU A 197 -5.46 5.30 -7.14
CA LEU A 197 -6.19 5.20 -8.41
C LEU A 197 -6.92 6.50 -8.77
N ILE A 198 -7.57 7.12 -7.78
CA ILE A 198 -8.26 8.41 -7.96
C ILE A 198 -7.23 9.51 -8.25
N MET A 199 -6.12 9.53 -7.55
CA MET A 199 -4.99 10.43 -7.82
C MET A 199 -4.58 10.35 -9.30
N GLY A 200 -4.34 9.15 -9.82
CA GLY A 200 -4.00 8.94 -11.22
C GLY A 200 -5.07 9.45 -12.18
N LEU A 201 -6.36 9.24 -11.86
CA LEU A 201 -7.49 9.76 -12.63
C LEU A 201 -7.51 11.28 -12.65
N VAL A 202 -7.36 11.94 -11.50
CA VAL A 202 -7.35 13.41 -11.38
C VAL A 202 -6.19 14.00 -12.17
N MET A 203 -4.98 13.47 -11.97
CA MET A 203 -3.78 13.91 -12.68
C MET A 203 -3.95 13.84 -14.19
N ASN A 204 -4.47 12.71 -14.68
CA ASN A 204 -4.68 12.52 -16.10
C ASN A 204 -5.80 13.44 -16.65
N THR A 205 -6.88 13.59 -15.91
CA THR A 205 -8.00 14.46 -16.29
C THR A 205 -7.52 15.90 -16.52
N VAL A 206 -6.72 16.45 -15.62
CA VAL A 206 -6.14 17.80 -15.77
C VAL A 206 -5.12 17.86 -16.92
N LYS A 207 -4.28 16.83 -17.06
CA LYS A 207 -3.24 16.80 -18.11
C LYS A 207 -3.82 16.76 -19.53
N ILE A 208 -4.94 16.08 -19.76
CA ILE A 208 -5.52 15.96 -21.11
C ILE A 208 -6.37 17.16 -21.53
N MET A 209 -6.80 18.02 -20.60
CA MET A 209 -7.57 19.21 -20.97
C MET A 209 -6.74 20.15 -21.84
N GLU A 210 -7.31 20.58 -22.96
CA GLU A 210 -6.63 21.47 -23.91
C GLU A 210 -6.48 22.89 -23.33
N ASN A 211 -7.56 23.43 -22.77
CA ASN A 211 -7.54 24.78 -22.18
C ASN A 211 -7.10 24.73 -20.71
N LYS A 212 -5.83 24.98 -20.47
CA LYS A 212 -5.23 25.03 -19.11
C LYS A 212 -5.58 26.30 -18.32
N GLU A 213 -6.23 27.28 -18.93
CA GLU A 213 -6.68 28.50 -18.26
C GLU A 213 -8.12 28.38 -17.72
N ASP A 214 -8.87 27.35 -18.13
CA ASP A 214 -10.23 27.10 -17.64
C ASP A 214 -10.23 26.30 -16.31
N LEU A 215 -9.94 26.99 -15.22
CA LEU A 215 -9.89 26.39 -13.89
C LEU A 215 -11.23 25.79 -13.46
N ILE A 216 -12.35 26.44 -13.80
CA ILE A 216 -13.70 25.95 -13.47
C ILE A 216 -13.98 24.67 -14.25
N GLY A 217 -13.69 24.66 -15.54
CA GLY A 217 -13.85 23.48 -16.38
C GLY A 217 -13.00 22.30 -15.91
N MET A 218 -11.77 22.57 -15.41
CA MET A 218 -10.91 21.55 -14.82
C MET A 218 -11.54 20.92 -13.59
N VAL A 219 -11.98 21.72 -12.62
CA VAL A 219 -12.62 21.23 -11.38
C VAL A 219 -13.88 20.43 -11.71
N LYS A 220 -14.73 20.91 -12.62
CA LYS A 220 -15.92 20.17 -13.05
C LYS A 220 -15.61 18.86 -13.76
N SER A 221 -14.54 18.81 -14.55
CA SER A 221 -14.10 17.59 -15.22
C SER A 221 -13.58 16.56 -14.24
N VAL A 222 -12.83 17.00 -13.23
CA VAL A 222 -12.36 16.14 -12.14
C VAL A 222 -13.55 15.61 -11.32
N ASP A 223 -14.49 16.48 -10.95
CA ASP A 223 -15.72 16.09 -10.23
C ASP A 223 -16.50 15.01 -10.99
N LYS A 224 -16.73 15.22 -12.27
CA LYS A 224 -17.41 14.25 -13.13
C LYS A 224 -16.65 12.92 -13.22
N ALA A 225 -15.32 12.98 -13.32
CA ALA A 225 -14.48 11.79 -13.41
C ALA A 225 -14.54 10.96 -12.12
N ILE A 226 -14.45 11.58 -10.95
CA ILE A 226 -14.53 10.88 -9.64
C ILE A 226 -15.94 10.30 -9.45
N LYS A 227 -16.99 11.09 -9.65
CA LYS A 227 -18.38 10.61 -9.55
C LYS A 227 -18.67 9.44 -10.50
N GLY A 228 -18.06 9.45 -11.69
CA GLY A 228 -18.17 8.38 -12.67
C GLY A 228 -17.57 7.04 -12.25
N MET A 229 -16.69 7.02 -11.23
CA MET A 229 -16.18 5.77 -10.67
C MET A 229 -17.18 5.05 -9.75
N HIS A 230 -18.24 5.71 -9.33
CA HIS A 230 -19.27 5.19 -8.41
C HIS A 230 -18.69 4.62 -7.10
N LEU A 231 -17.57 5.15 -6.61
CA LEU A 231 -16.99 4.79 -5.34
C LEU A 231 -17.67 5.58 -4.22
N GLN A 232 -18.08 4.88 -3.16
CA GLN A 232 -18.69 5.52 -1.99
C GLN A 232 -17.67 6.34 -1.22
N ASP A 233 -18.07 7.51 -0.75
CA ASP A 233 -17.32 8.39 0.15
C ASP A 233 -15.91 8.78 -0.36
N LYS A 234 -15.72 8.83 -1.70
CA LYS A 234 -14.44 9.24 -2.31
C LYS A 234 -14.55 10.64 -2.89
N TYR A 235 -13.63 11.48 -2.46
CA TYR A 235 -13.48 12.86 -2.90
C TYR A 235 -12.02 13.26 -2.93
N THR A 236 -11.74 14.42 -3.50
CA THR A 236 -10.43 15.05 -3.38
C THR A 236 -10.60 16.52 -2.97
N VAL A 237 -9.66 17.01 -2.19
CA VAL A 237 -9.38 18.41 -2.04
C VAL A 237 -8.38 18.82 -3.13
N LEU A 238 -8.55 20.00 -3.73
CA LEU A 238 -7.79 20.35 -4.92
C LEU A 238 -7.53 21.86 -4.98
N PHE A 239 -6.28 22.23 -5.15
CA PHE A 239 -5.89 23.58 -5.52
C PHE A 239 -5.41 23.64 -6.97
N LEU A 240 -5.93 24.58 -7.73
CA LEU A 240 -5.47 24.94 -9.07
C LEU A 240 -5.16 26.43 -9.09
N GLY A 241 -3.92 26.80 -9.37
CA GLY A 241 -3.50 28.20 -9.41
C GLY A 241 -2.62 28.51 -10.64
N ILE A 242 -3.00 29.50 -11.41
CA ILE A 242 -2.20 30.01 -12.53
C ILE A 242 -1.40 31.21 -12.06
N VAL A 243 -0.10 31.06 -12.02
CA VAL A 243 0.84 32.17 -11.79
C VAL A 243 1.14 32.81 -13.13
N ASP A 244 0.83 34.10 -13.25
CA ASP A 244 1.13 34.95 -14.41
C ASP A 244 2.27 35.92 -13.99
N THR A 245 3.48 35.65 -14.45
CA THR A 245 4.68 36.42 -14.08
C THR A 245 4.77 37.74 -14.85
N GLU A 246 4.04 37.93 -15.96
CA GLU A 246 3.94 39.18 -16.67
C GLU A 246 2.97 40.14 -15.96
N LYS A 247 1.78 39.64 -15.60
CA LYS A 247 0.77 40.43 -14.89
C LYS A 247 1.04 40.54 -13.39
N MET A 248 1.96 39.75 -12.87
CA MET A 248 2.25 39.61 -11.43
C MET A 248 0.97 39.32 -10.66
N GLU A 249 0.31 38.23 -11.02
CA GLU A 249 -0.99 37.83 -10.47
C GLU A 249 -1.07 36.28 -10.36
N ILE A 250 -1.70 35.77 -9.33
CA ILE A 250 -2.16 34.39 -9.27
C ILE A 250 -3.68 34.36 -9.38
N THR A 251 -4.19 33.56 -10.31
CA THR A 251 -5.62 33.27 -10.49
C THR A 251 -5.87 31.85 -10.04
N TYR A 252 -6.80 31.59 -9.10
CA TYR A 252 -6.93 30.28 -8.50
C TYR A 252 -8.35 29.84 -8.18
N VAL A 253 -8.51 28.53 -8.09
CA VAL A 253 -9.59 27.82 -7.40
C VAL A 253 -8.99 26.95 -6.30
N ASN A 254 -9.48 27.13 -5.09
CA ASN A 254 -9.17 26.28 -3.95
C ASN A 254 -10.43 25.50 -3.56
N ALA A 255 -10.48 24.23 -3.89
CA ALA A 255 -11.58 23.33 -3.58
C ALA A 255 -11.30 22.59 -2.26
N SER A 256 -11.58 23.28 -1.15
CA SER A 256 -11.48 22.79 0.23
C SER A 256 -10.10 22.26 0.65
N MET A 257 -9.04 22.65 -0.06
CA MET A 257 -7.69 22.32 0.36
C MET A 257 -7.24 23.26 1.48
N SER A 258 -6.32 22.81 2.36
CA SER A 258 -5.61 23.67 3.32
C SER A 258 -5.09 24.90 2.61
N ASP A 259 -5.41 26.09 3.14
CA ASP A 259 -5.18 27.34 2.43
C ASP A 259 -3.70 27.52 2.05
N PRO A 260 -3.37 27.54 0.75
CA PRO A 260 -2.04 27.96 0.34
C PRO A 260 -1.74 29.38 0.80
N ILE A 261 -0.49 29.67 1.04
CA ILE A 261 -0.08 30.97 1.56
C ILE A 261 0.92 31.68 0.64
N ILE A 262 0.85 33.00 0.65
CA ILE A 262 1.82 33.88 0.02
C ILE A 262 2.57 34.63 1.10
N LEU A 263 3.90 34.56 1.08
CA LEU A 263 4.79 35.34 1.95
C LEU A 263 5.34 36.51 1.12
N SER A 264 4.91 37.71 1.47
CA SER A 264 5.33 38.95 0.82
C SER A 264 6.22 39.79 1.74
N ARG A 265 7.29 40.36 1.22
CA ARG A 265 8.20 41.21 1.97
C ARG A 265 7.47 42.47 2.44
N ALA A 266 7.61 42.81 3.72
CA ALA A 266 7.07 43.99 4.37
C ALA A 266 8.18 44.71 5.16
N PRO A 267 7.99 45.97 5.57
CA PRO A 267 9.00 46.70 6.36
C PRO A 267 9.42 46.04 7.66
N ASP A 268 8.50 45.29 8.25
CA ASP A 268 8.61 44.60 9.53
C ASP A 268 8.87 43.08 9.39
N GLY A 269 9.23 42.61 8.21
CA GLY A 269 9.53 41.19 7.94
C GLY A 269 8.76 40.66 6.75
N TYR A 270 8.06 39.55 6.94
CA TYR A 270 7.20 38.91 5.92
C TYR A 270 5.76 38.84 6.38
N ARG A 271 4.84 39.28 5.54
CA ARG A 271 3.38 39.10 5.74
C ARG A 271 2.92 37.83 5.06
N ILE A 272 2.06 37.11 5.77
CA ILE A 272 1.43 35.91 5.29
C ILE A 272 0.01 36.25 4.83
N LYS A 273 -0.35 35.81 3.62
CA LYS A 273 -1.69 35.90 3.11
C LYS A 273 -2.18 34.53 2.64
N SER A 274 -3.34 34.12 3.13
CA SER A 274 -3.97 32.86 2.73
C SER A 274 -4.76 33.02 1.41
N LEU A 275 -4.68 31.99 0.59
CA LEU A 275 -5.53 31.80 -0.60
C LEU A 275 -6.72 30.92 -0.22
N ALA A 276 -7.71 31.57 0.41
CA ALA A 276 -8.85 30.88 1.02
C ALA A 276 -9.64 30.02 0.02
N SER A 277 -10.25 28.97 0.55
CA SER A 277 -11.16 28.09 -0.20
C SER A 277 -12.30 28.88 -0.83
N ASN A 278 -12.57 28.63 -2.10
CA ASN A 278 -13.62 29.28 -2.91
C ASN A 278 -14.44 28.27 -3.74
N ALA A 279 -14.26 26.98 -3.46
CA ALA A 279 -15.06 25.89 -3.99
C ALA A 279 -15.14 24.76 -2.96
N SER A 280 -16.19 23.93 -3.05
CA SER A 280 -16.36 22.76 -2.20
C SER A 280 -15.42 21.63 -2.60
N LEU A 281 -15.29 20.61 -1.74
CA LEU A 281 -14.54 19.39 -2.06
C LEU A 281 -15.12 18.68 -3.30
N VAL A 282 -14.24 18.04 -4.07
CA VAL A 282 -14.54 17.53 -5.41
C VAL A 282 -14.85 16.04 -5.37
N GLY A 283 -15.97 15.62 -5.97
CA GLY A 283 -16.35 14.21 -6.13
C GLY A 283 -17.55 13.74 -5.33
N ILE A 284 -18.05 14.54 -4.36
CA ILE A 284 -19.24 14.21 -3.56
C ILE A 284 -20.32 15.27 -3.71
N ILE A 285 -19.96 16.55 -3.52
CA ILE A 285 -20.90 17.67 -3.50
C ILE A 285 -21.10 18.19 -4.94
N ASP A 286 -22.30 18.68 -5.25
CA ASP A 286 -22.53 19.30 -6.54
C ASP A 286 -21.76 20.62 -6.68
N MET A 287 -21.05 20.76 -7.80
CA MET A 287 -20.11 21.86 -8.05
C MET A 287 -20.79 23.02 -8.77
N ASP A 288 -21.88 23.55 -8.19
CA ASP A 288 -22.66 24.62 -8.81
C ASP A 288 -22.07 26.02 -8.60
N ASP A 289 -21.38 26.24 -7.48
CA ASP A 289 -20.85 27.55 -7.05
C ASP A 289 -19.32 27.56 -6.94
N ILE A 290 -18.65 27.37 -8.08
CA ILE A 290 -17.18 27.49 -8.15
C ILE A 290 -16.82 28.94 -8.48
N ARG A 291 -15.97 29.55 -7.65
CA ARG A 291 -15.49 30.91 -7.86
C ARG A 291 -14.00 30.91 -8.17
N VAL A 292 -13.62 31.76 -9.12
CA VAL A 292 -12.22 32.03 -9.40
C VAL A 292 -11.81 33.28 -8.64
N SER A 293 -10.74 33.18 -7.86
CA SER A 293 -10.19 34.32 -7.13
C SER A 293 -8.84 34.73 -7.71
N LYS A 294 -8.47 36.00 -7.51
CA LYS A 294 -7.24 36.57 -7.97
C LYS A 294 -6.48 37.25 -6.83
N HIS A 295 -5.17 37.11 -6.86
CA HIS A 295 -4.31 37.83 -5.94
C HIS A 295 -3.10 38.41 -6.65
N ARG A 296 -2.77 39.67 -6.34
CA ARG A 296 -1.59 40.33 -6.87
C ARG A 296 -0.32 39.78 -6.22
N LEU A 297 0.71 39.55 -7.02
CA LEU A 297 2.02 39.11 -6.63
C LEU A 297 3.04 40.24 -6.76
N PHE A 298 4.14 40.11 -6.01
CA PHE A 298 5.30 41.01 -6.11
C PHE A 298 6.58 40.18 -6.31
N ARG A 299 7.59 40.80 -6.88
CA ARG A 299 8.89 40.13 -7.00
C ARG A 299 9.44 39.76 -5.65
N GLY A 300 9.88 38.52 -5.52
CA GLY A 300 10.37 37.95 -4.26
C GLY A 300 9.28 37.31 -3.41
N ASP A 301 8.01 37.38 -3.80
CA ASP A 301 6.96 36.65 -3.12
C ASP A 301 7.21 35.14 -3.19
N THR A 302 6.95 34.46 -2.08
CA THR A 302 7.04 33.02 -1.98
C THR A 302 5.63 32.44 -1.76
N ILE A 303 5.21 31.53 -2.63
CA ILE A 303 3.96 30.83 -2.56
C ILE A 303 4.22 29.43 -2.00
N LEU A 304 3.56 29.05 -0.92
CA LEU A 304 3.59 27.70 -0.36
C LEU A 304 2.24 27.04 -0.56
N LEU A 305 2.26 25.91 -1.24
CA LEU A 305 1.16 24.95 -1.27
C LEU A 305 1.58 23.74 -0.45
N ALA A 306 0.73 23.25 0.43
CA ALA A 306 1.04 22.11 1.29
C ALA A 306 -0.23 21.30 1.55
N THR A 307 -0.10 19.98 1.62
CA THR A 307 -1.18 19.11 2.15
C THR A 307 -1.21 19.19 3.68
N ASP A 308 -2.29 18.73 4.28
CA ASP A 308 -2.50 18.74 5.73
C ASP A 308 -1.42 17.99 6.51
N GLY A 309 -0.84 16.94 5.91
CA GLY A 309 0.30 16.23 6.48
C GLY A 309 1.54 17.09 6.80
N VAL A 310 1.59 18.35 6.32
CA VAL A 310 2.63 19.32 6.71
C VAL A 310 2.27 20.01 8.03
N SER A 311 1.02 20.44 8.20
CA SER A 311 0.56 21.23 9.34
C SER A 311 0.01 20.38 10.49
N GLU A 312 -0.53 19.20 10.23
CA GLU A 312 -1.15 18.30 11.21
C GLU A 312 -0.16 17.38 11.93
N VAL A 313 1.14 17.55 11.71
CA VAL A 313 2.17 16.85 12.49
C VAL A 313 2.05 17.25 13.96
N MET A 314 1.95 16.24 14.84
CA MET A 314 1.74 16.45 16.27
C MET A 314 2.99 16.18 17.10
N ASP A 315 3.20 16.98 18.13
CA ASP A 315 4.20 16.73 19.17
C ASP A 315 3.72 15.64 20.19
N ASP A 316 4.46 15.49 21.28
CA ASP A 316 4.12 14.52 22.33
C ASP A 316 2.87 14.89 23.14
N ASP A 317 2.50 16.17 23.15
CA ASP A 317 1.32 16.69 23.83
C ASP A 317 0.09 16.72 22.91
N GLY A 318 0.23 16.35 21.63
CA GLY A 318 -0.84 16.31 20.63
C GLY A 318 -1.16 17.69 20.03
N VAL A 319 -0.23 18.64 20.11
CA VAL A 319 -0.37 19.95 19.48
C VAL A 319 0.06 19.85 18.02
N GLU A 320 -0.77 20.35 17.11
CA GLU A 320 -0.45 20.39 15.68
C GLU A 320 0.60 21.47 15.37
N LEU A 321 1.56 21.12 14.52
CA LEU A 321 2.64 22.03 14.10
C LEU A 321 2.08 23.32 13.52
N GLY A 322 1.05 23.23 12.68
CA GLY A 322 0.40 24.37 12.03
C GLY A 322 -0.15 25.43 12.97
N ASP A 323 -0.52 25.03 14.22
CA ASP A 323 -1.06 25.91 15.25
C ASP A 323 0.01 26.60 16.09
N THR A 324 1.30 26.35 15.79
CA THR A 324 2.40 26.86 16.60
C THR A 324 3.01 28.15 16.04
N ASP A 325 3.47 29.01 16.93
CA ASP A 325 4.30 30.18 16.55
C ASP A 325 5.60 29.75 15.87
N LEU A 326 6.11 28.57 16.21
CA LEU A 326 7.30 27.99 15.63
C LEU A 326 7.15 27.78 14.13
N PHE A 327 6.01 27.28 13.67
CA PHE A 327 5.71 27.11 12.25
C PHE A 327 5.73 28.47 11.52
N ILE A 328 5.01 29.45 12.05
CA ILE A 328 4.95 30.81 11.48
C ILE A 328 6.33 31.46 11.42
N GLN A 329 7.12 31.36 12.48
CA GLN A 329 8.50 31.91 12.51
C GLN A 329 9.40 31.22 11.49
N THR A 330 9.28 29.92 11.32
CA THR A 330 10.05 29.18 10.31
C THR A 330 9.65 29.59 8.91
N LEU A 331 8.37 29.72 8.60
CA LEU A 331 7.89 30.23 7.31
C LEU A 331 8.48 31.62 6.98
N GLN A 332 8.40 32.55 7.94
CA GLN A 332 8.90 33.91 7.75
C GLN A 332 10.42 33.98 7.59
N SER A 333 11.17 33.21 8.38
CA SER A 333 12.62 33.18 8.31
C SER A 333 13.15 32.53 7.01
N SER A 334 12.39 31.59 6.46
CA SER A 334 12.75 30.89 5.22
C SER A 334 12.30 31.62 3.95
N ALA A 335 11.40 32.61 4.05
CA ALA A 335 10.81 33.29 2.90
C ALA A 335 11.84 34.04 2.01
N SER A 336 12.99 34.47 2.57
CA SER A 336 14.08 35.09 1.80
C SER A 336 14.94 34.08 1.04
N LYS A 337 14.93 32.81 1.43
CA LYS A 337 15.79 31.77 0.89
C LYS A 337 15.33 31.29 -0.51
N THR A 338 16.10 30.40 -1.11
CA THR A 338 15.69 29.72 -2.33
C THR A 338 14.52 28.75 -2.03
N PRO A 339 13.68 28.40 -3.02
CA PRO A 339 12.59 27.44 -2.79
C PRO A 339 13.07 26.10 -2.19
N GLN A 340 14.22 25.60 -2.64
CA GLN A 340 14.75 24.34 -2.09
C GLN A 340 15.14 24.49 -0.61
N GLN A 341 15.83 25.55 -0.25
CA GLN A 341 16.19 25.80 1.15
C GLN A 341 14.95 26.02 2.03
N PHE A 342 13.91 26.65 1.49
CA PHE A 342 12.63 26.78 2.19
C PHE A 342 12.01 25.42 2.47
N VAL A 343 11.96 24.56 1.45
CA VAL A 343 11.47 23.17 1.60
C VAL A 343 12.29 22.42 2.64
N ASP A 344 13.62 22.50 2.57
CA ASP A 344 14.53 21.81 3.50
C ASP A 344 14.28 22.26 4.95
N ASP A 345 14.10 23.57 5.20
CA ASP A 345 13.80 24.12 6.53
C ASP A 345 12.48 23.55 7.09
N ILE A 346 11.43 23.46 6.25
CA ILE A 346 10.13 22.93 6.69
C ILE A 346 10.23 21.43 6.94
N VAL A 347 10.93 20.68 6.08
CA VAL A 347 11.14 19.24 6.29
C VAL A 347 11.90 18.98 7.59
N ASP A 348 12.97 19.75 7.85
CA ASP A 348 13.73 19.65 9.09
C ASP A 348 12.87 19.99 10.32
N LEU A 349 12.01 20.98 10.21
CA LEU A 349 11.05 21.33 11.27
C LEU A 349 10.07 20.18 11.53
N ILE A 350 9.46 19.64 10.48
CA ILE A 350 8.52 18.49 10.58
C ILE A 350 9.22 17.31 11.27
N MET A 351 10.42 16.95 10.84
CA MET A 351 11.14 15.81 11.41
C MET A 351 11.51 16.03 12.89
N LYS A 352 11.94 17.23 13.25
CA LYS A 352 12.24 17.57 14.65
C LYS A 352 10.98 17.59 15.51
N TYR A 353 9.88 18.13 14.99
CA TYR A 353 8.62 18.23 15.72
C TYR A 353 7.95 16.85 15.92
N ASN A 354 8.01 15.99 14.90
CA ASN A 354 7.49 14.63 14.98
C ASN A 354 8.31 13.71 15.90
N GLY A 355 9.60 14.01 16.08
CA GLY A 355 10.53 13.15 16.81
C GLY A 355 10.71 11.78 16.14
N ASP A 356 10.79 10.72 16.94
CA ASP A 356 10.97 9.35 16.47
C ASP A 356 9.65 8.65 16.08
N LYS A 357 8.54 9.36 16.07
CA LYS A 357 7.23 8.82 15.73
C LYS A 357 7.11 8.60 14.22
N ARG A 358 6.26 7.67 13.82
CA ARG A 358 5.83 7.56 12.44
C ARG A 358 4.92 8.74 12.09
N LEU A 359 5.12 9.32 10.92
CA LEU A 359 4.20 10.34 10.40
C LEU A 359 2.77 9.78 10.32
N HIS A 360 1.78 10.63 10.50
CA HIS A 360 0.38 10.24 10.50
C HIS A 360 -0.25 10.28 9.10
N ASP A 361 0.30 11.11 8.21
CA ASP A 361 -0.18 11.25 6.85
C ASP A 361 0.95 11.43 5.82
N ASP A 362 0.57 11.43 4.55
CA ASP A 362 1.41 11.79 3.43
C ASP A 362 1.87 13.26 3.60
N VAL A 363 3.08 13.58 3.19
CA VAL A 363 3.61 14.95 3.30
C VAL A 363 3.99 15.44 1.91
N THR A 364 3.22 16.39 1.41
CA THR A 364 3.47 16.98 0.09
C THR A 364 3.45 18.49 0.16
N MET A 365 4.46 19.13 -0.40
CA MET A 365 4.51 20.58 -0.51
C MET A 365 5.16 21.05 -1.81
N MET A 366 4.77 22.22 -2.22
CA MET A 366 5.34 22.94 -3.36
C MET A 366 5.61 24.38 -2.94
N VAL A 367 6.82 24.85 -3.18
CA VAL A 367 7.24 26.23 -2.91
C VAL A 367 7.61 26.89 -4.23
N ALA A 368 6.93 27.96 -4.57
CA ALA A 368 7.17 28.74 -5.79
C ALA A 368 7.58 30.17 -5.43
N LYS A 369 8.72 30.64 -5.94
CA LYS A 369 9.25 31.99 -5.72
C LYS A 369 9.21 32.79 -7.00
N VAL A 370 8.54 33.94 -6.93
CA VAL A 370 8.39 34.89 -8.05
C VAL A 370 9.64 35.73 -8.19
N GLY A 371 10.24 35.72 -9.40
CA GLY A 371 11.52 36.40 -9.73
C GLY A 371 11.37 37.79 -10.35
#